data_44bf67cd51e90bb82f0804d7d0c012e9
#
_entry.id   44bf67cd51e90bb82f0804d7d0c012e9
#
_cell.length_a   1.000
_cell.length_b   1.000
_cell.length_c   1.000
_cell.angle_alpha   90.00
_cell.angle_beta   90.00
_cell.angle_gamma   90.00
#
_symmetry.space_group_name_H-M   'P 1'
#
loop_
_entity.id
_entity.type
_entity.pdbx_description
1 polymer ?
#
loop_
_entity_poly.entity_id
_entity_poly.type
_entity_poly.pdbx_seq_one_letter_code
_entity_poly.pdbx_strand_id
1 'polypeptide(L)'
;FGFENVGFHLSDSVVTMDFSGVISPEDIAEVEHEVNVAISKNIPIEVTYPSRDELAQLEYRSKIEIEGQVRIVTVPGYDVCACCAPHVKRTGEIGMLKVMNYQNYKGGVRVSILCGFRALEAFRQKCDIISELMGIFTTNQEAIVDNVTKLKAVNQSLKSELGTAKSALLDYKVAELPTDTDNAVLFEGGIDTNTARNCVNALVEKYSGFSAFFMGNDEEGYSFIIGSKNADCNTVAAALRNKLGARGGGKPVMVQGSVKAAKSEIEEVLKEVL
;
A
#
# COMPACT_ATOMS: atom_id res chain seq x y z
N PHE A 1 6.36 -30.84 10.08
CA PHE A 1 7.19 -29.70 10.54
C PHE A 1 7.37 -29.67 12.06
N GLY A 2 6.53 -30.37 12.85
CA GLY A 2 6.60 -30.32 14.31
C GLY A 2 6.19 -28.99 14.95
N PHE A 3 5.48 -28.13 14.23
CA PHE A 3 5.01 -26.84 14.75
C PHE A 3 3.72 -27.01 15.54
N GLU A 4 3.59 -26.23 16.62
CA GLU A 4 2.37 -26.16 17.40
C GLU A 4 1.36 -25.20 16.77
N ASN A 5 0.07 -25.56 16.81
CA ASN A 5 -1.01 -24.64 16.51
C ASN A 5 -1.28 -23.76 17.74
N VAL A 6 -0.82 -22.51 17.69
CA VAL A 6 -0.92 -21.53 18.81
C VAL A 6 -2.13 -20.60 18.69
N GLY A 7 -2.89 -20.67 17.60
CA GLY A 7 -4.08 -19.88 17.40
C GLY A 7 -5.00 -20.47 16.33
N PHE A 8 -6.31 -20.29 16.52
CA PHE A 8 -7.33 -20.68 15.56
C PHE A 8 -8.50 -19.71 15.65
N HIS A 9 -8.91 -19.15 14.53
CA HIS A 9 -10.02 -18.21 14.48
C HIS A 9 -10.91 -18.51 13.28
N LEU A 10 -12.21 -18.66 13.56
CA LEU A 10 -13.25 -18.80 12.56
C LEU A 10 -13.95 -17.47 12.36
N SER A 11 -14.08 -17.04 11.13
CA SER A 11 -14.89 -15.89 10.77
C SER A 11 -15.72 -16.16 9.50
N ASP A 12 -16.65 -15.26 9.21
CA ASP A 12 -17.48 -15.36 8.01
C ASP A 12 -16.66 -15.11 6.72
N SER A 13 -15.54 -14.41 6.82
CA SER A 13 -14.70 -14.09 5.68
C SER A 13 -13.60 -15.13 5.42
N VAL A 14 -12.89 -15.57 6.47
CA VAL A 14 -11.74 -16.46 6.35
C VAL A 14 -11.49 -17.20 7.66
N VAL A 15 -10.90 -18.37 7.58
CA VAL A 15 -10.38 -19.11 8.74
C VAL A 15 -8.89 -18.86 8.85
N THR A 16 -8.40 -18.52 10.04
CA THR A 16 -6.97 -18.33 10.29
C THR A 16 -6.45 -19.35 11.30
N MET A 17 -5.24 -19.83 11.04
CA MET A 17 -4.48 -20.72 11.92
C MET A 17 -3.09 -20.14 12.14
N ASP A 18 -2.66 -20.09 13.40
CA ASP A 18 -1.34 -19.61 13.78
C ASP A 18 -0.47 -20.78 14.21
N PHE A 19 0.72 -20.89 13.66
CA PHE A 19 1.69 -21.93 13.97
C PHE A 19 2.98 -21.33 14.51
N SER A 20 3.67 -22.07 15.40
CA SER A 20 4.86 -21.62 16.13
C SER A 20 6.13 -21.53 15.29
N GLY A 21 6.13 -22.02 14.04
CA GLY A 21 7.30 -22.06 13.17
C GLY A 21 7.12 -21.25 11.89
N VAL A 22 8.23 -20.94 11.26
CA VAL A 22 8.28 -20.30 9.93
C VAL A 22 8.19 -21.37 8.86
N ILE A 23 7.40 -21.12 7.83
CA ILE A 23 7.15 -22.05 6.73
C ILE A 23 7.46 -21.37 5.39
N SER A 24 8.04 -22.11 4.45
CA SER A 24 8.33 -21.60 3.11
C SER A 24 7.08 -21.61 2.21
N PRO A 25 7.08 -20.84 1.10
CA PRO A 25 6.00 -20.92 0.09
C PRO A 25 5.82 -22.33 -0.47
N GLU A 26 6.91 -23.04 -0.68
CA GLU A 26 6.95 -24.42 -1.21
C GLU A 26 6.30 -25.39 -0.23
N ASP A 27 6.63 -25.27 1.06
CA ASP A 27 6.04 -26.11 2.12
C ASP A 27 4.53 -25.85 2.27
N ILE A 28 4.09 -24.61 2.17
CA ILE A 28 2.64 -24.26 2.17
C ILE A 28 1.92 -24.91 1.00
N ALA A 29 2.53 -24.90 -0.19
CA ALA A 29 1.93 -25.53 -1.37
C ALA A 29 1.87 -27.06 -1.21
N GLU A 30 2.88 -27.68 -0.64
CA GLU A 30 2.92 -29.11 -0.33
C GLU A 30 1.83 -29.49 0.67
N VAL A 31 1.72 -28.78 1.79
CA VAL A 31 0.66 -29.01 2.81
C VAL A 31 -0.73 -28.83 2.22
N GLU A 32 -0.96 -27.77 1.41
CA GLU A 32 -2.23 -27.57 0.72
C GLU A 32 -2.56 -28.75 -0.20
N HIS A 33 -1.57 -29.23 -0.93
CA HIS A 33 -1.73 -30.40 -1.80
C HIS A 33 -2.10 -31.65 -1.01
N GLU A 34 -1.35 -31.99 0.02
CA GLU A 34 -1.60 -33.18 0.86
C GLU A 34 -2.98 -33.15 1.52
N VAL A 35 -3.42 -31.99 2.01
CA VAL A 35 -4.77 -31.84 2.57
C VAL A 35 -5.83 -32.09 1.49
N ASN A 36 -5.67 -31.58 0.28
CA ASN A 36 -6.62 -31.84 -0.81
C ASN A 36 -6.58 -33.30 -1.30
N VAL A 37 -5.43 -33.96 -1.23
CA VAL A 37 -5.32 -35.43 -1.45
C VAL A 37 -6.14 -36.21 -0.40
N ALA A 38 -6.03 -35.81 0.88
CA ALA A 38 -6.85 -36.44 1.94
C ALA A 38 -8.36 -36.19 1.73
N ILE A 39 -8.75 -35.01 1.29
CA ILE A 39 -10.13 -34.66 0.92
C ILE A 39 -10.61 -35.55 -0.23
N SER A 40 -9.81 -35.71 -1.29
CA SER A 40 -10.17 -36.48 -2.47
C SER A 40 -10.32 -37.99 -2.20
N LYS A 41 -9.58 -38.51 -1.21
CA LYS A 41 -9.70 -39.94 -0.76
C LYS A 41 -11.01 -40.21 -0.05
N ASN A 42 -11.79 -39.17 0.32
CA ASN A 42 -13.09 -39.30 0.99
C ASN A 42 -13.04 -40.24 2.21
N ILE A 43 -12.05 -40.07 3.09
CA ILE A 43 -11.77 -40.90 4.25
C ILE A 43 -12.88 -40.73 5.29
N PRO A 44 -13.42 -41.81 5.91
CA PRO A 44 -14.35 -41.68 7.01
C PRO A 44 -13.66 -41.06 8.23
N ILE A 45 -14.37 -40.15 8.90
CA ILE A 45 -13.90 -39.55 10.14
C ILE A 45 -14.54 -40.27 11.30
N GLU A 46 -13.69 -40.85 12.16
CA GLU A 46 -14.11 -41.69 13.28
C GLU A 46 -14.23 -40.81 14.53
N VAL A 47 -15.31 -41.02 15.30
CA VAL A 47 -15.52 -40.35 16.58
C VAL A 47 -15.70 -41.41 17.66
N THR A 48 -14.83 -41.37 18.67
CA THR A 48 -14.83 -42.31 19.77
C THR A 48 -14.81 -41.58 21.11
N TYR A 49 -15.21 -42.32 22.15
CA TYR A 49 -15.22 -41.86 23.55
C TYR A 49 -14.51 -42.92 24.41
N PRO A 50 -13.16 -42.99 24.32
CA PRO A 50 -12.40 -44.01 25.01
C PRO A 50 -12.52 -43.89 26.54
N SER A 51 -12.40 -45.05 27.23
CA SER A 51 -12.23 -45.10 28.68
C SER A 51 -10.89 -44.44 29.10
N ARG A 52 -10.70 -44.21 30.42
CA ARG A 52 -9.44 -43.64 30.92
C ARG A 52 -8.22 -44.52 30.62
N ASP A 53 -8.40 -45.85 30.70
CA ASP A 53 -7.31 -46.79 30.46
C ASP A 53 -6.95 -46.86 28.96
N GLU A 54 -7.93 -46.80 28.07
CA GLU A 54 -7.72 -46.74 26.62
C GLU A 54 -7.09 -45.37 26.21
N LEU A 55 -7.55 -44.28 26.82
CA LEU A 55 -7.01 -42.95 26.55
C LEU A 55 -5.54 -42.82 26.94
N ALA A 56 -5.12 -43.48 28.05
CA ALA A 56 -3.74 -43.51 28.51
C ALA A 56 -2.79 -44.23 27.54
N GLN A 57 -3.32 -45.10 26.66
CA GLN A 57 -2.56 -45.84 25.65
C GLN A 57 -2.66 -45.21 24.24
N LEU A 58 -3.51 -44.17 24.09
CA LEU A 58 -3.75 -43.52 22.81
C LEU A 58 -2.86 -42.31 22.66
N GLU A 59 -2.10 -42.27 21.58
CA GLU A 59 -1.36 -41.05 21.18
C GLU A 59 -2.31 -40.12 20.43
N TYR A 60 -2.60 -38.96 21.01
CA TYR A 60 -3.51 -37.98 20.44
C TYR A 60 -3.08 -36.56 20.74
N ARG A 61 -3.46 -35.62 19.89
CA ARG A 61 -3.22 -34.17 20.05
C ARG A 61 -4.34 -33.54 20.88
N SER A 62 -3.99 -32.74 21.89
CA SER A 62 -4.94 -31.92 22.65
C SER A 62 -4.38 -30.53 22.90
N LYS A 63 -5.24 -29.53 22.92
CA LYS A 63 -4.88 -28.12 23.24
C LYS A 63 -4.99 -27.80 24.73
N ILE A 64 -5.78 -28.57 25.46
CA ILE A 64 -6.09 -28.36 26.88
C ILE A 64 -6.18 -29.71 27.59
N GLU A 65 -5.92 -29.74 28.88
CA GLU A 65 -6.32 -30.86 29.73
C GLU A 65 -7.86 -30.91 29.80
N ILE A 66 -8.41 -32.10 29.56
CA ILE A 66 -9.87 -32.29 29.53
C ILE A 66 -10.25 -33.09 30.75
N GLU A 67 -11.05 -32.50 31.63
CA GLU A 67 -11.67 -33.21 32.75
C GLU A 67 -12.94 -33.94 32.25
N GLY A 68 -13.09 -35.22 32.61
CA GLY A 68 -14.25 -36.02 32.25
C GLY A 68 -14.07 -36.86 30.99
N GLN A 69 -15.16 -37.07 30.23
CA GLN A 69 -15.15 -37.89 29.03
C GLN A 69 -14.55 -37.16 27.85
N VAL A 70 -13.46 -37.71 27.29
CA VAL A 70 -12.75 -37.12 26.14
C VAL A 70 -13.37 -37.65 24.84
N ARG A 71 -13.71 -36.73 23.94
CA ARG A 71 -14.14 -37.03 22.58
C ARG A 71 -12.94 -37.05 21.66
N ILE A 72 -12.57 -38.17 21.11
CA ILE A 72 -11.49 -38.35 20.15
C ILE A 72 -12.08 -38.35 18.73
N VAL A 73 -11.48 -37.52 17.86
CA VAL A 73 -11.78 -37.48 16.43
C VAL A 73 -10.55 -37.93 15.67
N THR A 74 -10.70 -38.97 14.86
CA THR A 74 -9.63 -39.58 14.08
C THR A 74 -9.89 -39.40 12.59
N VAL A 75 -8.90 -38.87 11.88
CA VAL A 75 -8.78 -38.96 10.43
C VAL A 75 -7.73 -40.01 10.13
N PRO A 76 -8.11 -41.25 9.78
CA PRO A 76 -7.18 -42.37 9.66
C PRO A 76 -5.98 -42.04 8.74
N GLY A 77 -4.79 -42.26 9.26
CA GLY A 77 -3.53 -41.97 8.56
C GLY A 77 -3.09 -40.49 8.53
N TYR A 78 -3.85 -39.60 9.17
CA TYR A 78 -3.52 -38.15 9.17
C TYR A 78 -3.51 -37.52 10.57
N ASP A 79 -4.58 -37.66 11.37
CA ASP A 79 -4.65 -36.97 12.67
C ASP A 79 -5.53 -37.73 13.68
N VAL A 80 -5.14 -37.69 14.95
CA VAL A 80 -5.91 -38.13 16.10
C VAL A 80 -5.96 -36.97 17.09
N CYS A 81 -7.12 -36.42 17.35
CA CYS A 81 -7.25 -35.19 18.12
C CYS A 81 -8.41 -35.22 19.11
N ALA A 82 -8.20 -34.74 20.32
CA ALA A 82 -9.28 -34.41 21.23
C ALA A 82 -9.96 -33.13 20.79
N CYS A 83 -11.23 -33.22 20.34
CA CYS A 83 -11.95 -32.08 19.82
C CYS A 83 -13.47 -32.18 20.08
N CYS A 84 -14.05 -31.12 20.63
CA CYS A 84 -15.48 -31.01 20.88
C CYS A 84 -16.27 -30.34 19.74
N ALA A 85 -15.59 -29.73 18.75
CA ALA A 85 -16.23 -29.06 17.63
C ALA A 85 -16.99 -30.05 16.71
N PRO A 86 -17.99 -29.57 15.95
CA PRO A 86 -18.61 -30.35 14.89
C PRO A 86 -17.61 -30.75 13.81
N HIS A 87 -17.75 -31.96 13.29
CA HIS A 87 -16.96 -32.47 12.17
C HIS A 87 -17.86 -33.04 11.10
N VAL A 88 -17.38 -33.02 9.87
CA VAL A 88 -17.99 -33.74 8.75
C VAL A 88 -17.81 -35.26 8.98
N LYS A 89 -18.62 -36.08 8.32
CA LYS A 89 -18.52 -37.55 8.45
C LYS A 89 -17.41 -38.15 7.60
N ARG A 90 -17.07 -37.48 6.53
CA ARG A 90 -16.03 -37.91 5.58
C ARG A 90 -15.25 -36.70 5.09
N THR A 91 -13.96 -36.84 4.81
CA THR A 91 -13.11 -35.76 4.34
C THR A 91 -13.60 -35.15 3.02
N GLY A 92 -14.21 -35.94 2.14
CA GLY A 92 -14.77 -35.48 0.87
C GLY A 92 -15.89 -34.43 0.99
N GLU A 93 -16.61 -34.39 2.13
CA GLU A 93 -17.65 -33.39 2.40
C GLU A 93 -17.09 -31.95 2.54
N ILE A 94 -15.77 -31.80 2.74
CA ILE A 94 -15.07 -30.50 2.76
C ILE A 94 -15.04 -29.89 1.35
N GLY A 95 -15.01 -30.74 0.31
CA GLY A 95 -14.92 -30.34 -1.08
C GLY A 95 -13.48 -30.02 -1.49
N MET A 96 -12.97 -28.88 -1.09
CA MET A 96 -11.57 -28.44 -1.32
C MET A 96 -11.11 -27.51 -0.20
N LEU A 97 -9.79 -27.43 -0.01
CA LEU A 97 -9.16 -26.41 0.82
C LEU A 97 -8.24 -25.55 -0.03
N LYS A 98 -8.29 -24.23 0.17
CA LYS A 98 -7.36 -23.28 -0.46
C LYS A 98 -6.71 -22.38 0.57
N VAL A 99 -5.38 -22.32 0.55
CA VAL A 99 -4.64 -21.30 1.29
C VAL A 99 -4.76 -19.99 0.52
N MET A 100 -5.38 -19.00 1.15
CA MET A 100 -5.65 -17.71 0.57
C MET A 100 -4.48 -16.75 0.74
N ASN A 101 -3.84 -16.80 1.92
CA ASN A 101 -2.69 -15.99 2.28
C ASN A 101 -1.95 -16.63 3.46
N TYR A 102 -0.67 -16.32 3.59
CA TYR A 102 0.11 -16.61 4.78
C TYR A 102 1.09 -15.46 5.04
N GLN A 103 1.42 -15.23 6.29
CA GLN A 103 2.29 -14.12 6.70
C GLN A 103 3.03 -14.46 7.99
N ASN A 104 4.20 -13.87 8.19
CA ASN A 104 4.90 -13.99 9.46
C ASN A 104 4.07 -13.36 10.58
N TYR A 105 3.91 -14.07 11.69
CA TYR A 105 3.10 -13.64 12.81
C TYR A 105 3.67 -14.15 14.14
N LYS A 106 4.03 -13.23 15.04
CA LYS A 106 4.50 -13.52 16.41
C LYS A 106 5.61 -14.59 16.49
N GLY A 107 6.57 -14.53 15.58
CA GLY A 107 7.69 -15.49 15.54
C GLY A 107 7.39 -16.80 14.82
N GLY A 108 6.18 -16.97 14.30
CA GLY A 108 5.75 -18.10 13.48
C GLY A 108 5.02 -17.64 12.23
N VAL A 109 4.03 -18.40 11.79
CA VAL A 109 3.23 -18.12 10.59
C VAL A 109 1.74 -18.11 10.90
N ARG A 110 1.02 -17.14 10.34
CA ARG A 110 -0.45 -17.13 10.25
C ARG A 110 -0.85 -17.58 8.85
N VAL A 111 -1.64 -18.62 8.75
CA VAL A 111 -2.19 -19.15 7.50
C VAL A 111 -3.68 -18.86 7.46
N SER A 112 -4.14 -18.28 6.34
CA SER A 112 -5.56 -18.01 6.07
C SER A 112 -6.07 -18.99 5.04
N ILE A 113 -7.16 -19.68 5.34
CA ILE A 113 -7.74 -20.70 4.46
C ILE A 113 -9.22 -20.46 4.19
N LEU A 114 -9.69 -21.00 3.07
CA LEU A 114 -11.09 -21.19 2.75
C LEU A 114 -11.32 -22.65 2.33
N CYS A 115 -12.52 -23.15 2.58
CA CYS A 115 -12.92 -24.51 2.21
C CYS A 115 -14.21 -24.50 1.38
N GLY A 116 -14.41 -25.55 0.58
CA GLY A 116 -15.63 -25.85 -0.17
C GLY A 116 -16.02 -24.72 -1.12
N PHE A 117 -17.31 -24.39 -1.18
CA PHE A 117 -17.84 -23.36 -2.09
C PHE A 117 -17.26 -21.96 -1.82
N ARG A 118 -16.83 -21.66 -0.61
CA ARG A 118 -16.18 -20.38 -0.30
C ARG A 118 -14.82 -20.26 -0.98
N ALA A 119 -14.06 -21.37 -1.04
CA ALA A 119 -12.80 -21.42 -1.78
C ALA A 119 -13.04 -21.31 -3.30
N LEU A 120 -14.06 -21.98 -3.82
CA LEU A 120 -14.45 -21.90 -5.24
C LEU A 120 -14.87 -20.47 -5.64
N GLU A 121 -15.67 -19.81 -4.80
CA GLU A 121 -16.10 -18.43 -5.06
C GLU A 121 -14.93 -17.44 -5.05
N ALA A 122 -14.02 -17.57 -4.08
CA ALA A 122 -12.81 -16.76 -4.05
C ALA A 122 -11.90 -16.99 -5.27
N PHE A 123 -11.87 -18.22 -5.79
CA PHE A 123 -11.15 -18.53 -7.03
C PHE A 123 -11.84 -17.92 -8.25
N ARG A 124 -13.17 -17.99 -8.34
CA ARG A 124 -13.95 -17.35 -9.41
C ARG A 124 -13.67 -15.85 -9.49
N GLN A 125 -13.75 -15.15 -8.35
CA GLN A 125 -13.44 -13.72 -8.29
C GLN A 125 -12.03 -13.39 -8.81
N LYS A 126 -11.04 -14.22 -8.49
CA LYS A 126 -9.68 -14.04 -9.05
C LYS A 126 -9.64 -14.26 -10.56
N CYS A 127 -10.36 -15.25 -11.08
CA CYS A 127 -10.46 -15.48 -12.53
C CYS A 127 -11.14 -14.30 -13.24
N ASP A 128 -12.18 -13.72 -12.64
CA ASP A 128 -12.90 -12.57 -13.20
C ASP A 128 -11.98 -11.34 -13.29
N ILE A 129 -11.21 -11.05 -12.22
CA ILE A 129 -10.20 -9.97 -12.22
C ILE A 129 -9.14 -10.19 -13.30
N ILE A 130 -8.64 -11.43 -13.45
CA ILE A 130 -7.66 -11.75 -14.50
C ILE A 130 -8.26 -11.56 -15.88
N SER A 131 -9.50 -11.99 -16.09
CA SER A 131 -10.22 -11.82 -17.37
C SER A 131 -10.42 -10.34 -17.72
N GLU A 132 -10.76 -9.50 -16.73
CA GLU A 132 -10.86 -8.06 -16.90
C GLU A 132 -9.51 -7.44 -17.29
N LEU A 133 -8.43 -7.81 -16.61
CA LEU A 133 -7.07 -7.34 -16.94
C LEU A 133 -6.65 -7.77 -18.34
N MET A 134 -6.98 -9.01 -18.77
CA MET A 134 -6.75 -9.47 -20.13
C MET A 134 -7.47 -8.60 -21.15
N GLY A 135 -8.71 -8.20 -20.85
CA GLY A 135 -9.49 -7.28 -21.71
C GLY A 135 -8.85 -5.89 -21.79
N ILE A 136 -8.46 -5.30 -20.64
CA ILE A 136 -7.82 -3.98 -20.58
C ILE A 136 -6.52 -3.94 -21.38
N PHE A 137 -5.67 -4.97 -21.25
CA PHE A 137 -4.38 -5.03 -21.91
C PHE A 137 -4.42 -5.68 -23.29
N THR A 138 -5.57 -6.21 -23.74
CA THR A 138 -5.71 -6.98 -24.97
C THR A 138 -4.63 -8.07 -25.08
N THR A 139 -4.55 -8.92 -24.03
CA THR A 139 -3.45 -9.88 -23.85
C THR A 139 -3.95 -11.23 -23.31
N ASN A 140 -3.06 -12.20 -23.17
CA ASN A 140 -3.32 -13.46 -22.49
C ASN A 140 -2.86 -13.39 -21.01
N GLN A 141 -3.22 -14.40 -20.23
CA GLN A 141 -2.93 -14.46 -18.78
C GLN A 141 -1.43 -14.42 -18.48
N GLU A 142 -0.62 -15.12 -19.27
CA GLU A 142 0.83 -15.23 -19.06
C GLU A 142 1.55 -13.88 -19.22
N ALA A 143 1.03 -13.01 -20.08
CA ALA A 143 1.64 -11.72 -20.41
C ALA A 143 1.13 -10.56 -19.53
N ILE A 144 0.15 -10.77 -18.64
CA ILE A 144 -0.42 -9.69 -17.81
C ILE A 144 0.66 -9.00 -16.96
N VAL A 145 1.50 -9.78 -16.26
CA VAL A 145 2.54 -9.24 -15.36
C VAL A 145 3.53 -8.40 -16.16
N ASP A 146 3.94 -8.87 -17.33
CA ASP A 146 4.86 -8.14 -18.22
C ASP A 146 4.24 -6.83 -18.71
N ASN A 147 2.96 -6.85 -19.09
CA ASN A 147 2.25 -5.64 -19.54
C ASN A 147 2.11 -4.60 -18.41
N VAL A 148 1.78 -5.02 -17.19
CA VAL A 148 1.73 -4.13 -16.03
C VAL A 148 3.12 -3.56 -15.72
N THR A 149 4.15 -4.37 -15.80
CA THR A 149 5.54 -3.94 -15.58
C THR A 149 5.98 -2.92 -16.64
N LYS A 150 5.67 -3.17 -17.90
CA LYS A 150 5.91 -2.22 -19.01
C LYS A 150 5.16 -0.92 -18.81
N LEU A 151 3.86 -0.98 -18.47
CA LEU A 151 3.07 0.22 -18.19
C LEU A 151 3.68 1.07 -17.07
N LYS A 152 4.13 0.43 -15.99
CA LYS A 152 4.81 1.11 -14.88
C LYS A 152 6.10 1.79 -15.33
N ALA A 153 6.92 1.10 -16.13
CA ALA A 153 8.16 1.65 -16.67
C ALA A 153 7.91 2.83 -17.61
N VAL A 154 6.96 2.71 -18.54
CA VAL A 154 6.57 3.79 -19.46
C VAL A 154 6.04 5.00 -18.70
N ASN A 155 5.19 4.79 -17.68
CA ASN A 155 4.68 5.89 -16.87
C ASN A 155 5.81 6.62 -16.13
N GLN A 156 6.82 5.89 -15.66
CA GLN A 156 7.98 6.49 -15.00
C GLN A 156 8.87 7.28 -15.97
N SER A 157 9.07 6.77 -17.20
CA SER A 157 9.79 7.50 -18.26
C SER A 157 9.07 8.77 -18.63
N LEU A 158 7.77 8.70 -18.90
CA LEU A 158 6.95 9.88 -19.24
C LEU A 158 6.97 10.95 -18.15
N LYS A 159 6.93 10.56 -16.88
CA LYS A 159 7.08 11.51 -15.76
C LYS A 159 8.44 12.18 -15.75
N SER A 160 9.51 11.45 -16.04
CA SER A 160 10.87 11.98 -16.13
C SER A 160 11.02 12.96 -17.31
N GLU A 161 10.52 12.55 -18.48
CA GLU A 161 10.53 13.38 -19.70
C GLU A 161 9.73 14.68 -19.52
N LEU A 162 8.54 14.57 -18.90
CA LEU A 162 7.73 15.73 -18.56
C LEU A 162 8.46 16.66 -17.59
N GLY A 163 9.16 16.10 -16.58
CA GLY A 163 9.98 16.87 -15.65
C GLY A 163 11.10 17.64 -16.37
N THR A 164 11.81 16.96 -17.28
CA THR A 164 12.87 17.58 -18.10
C THR A 164 12.32 18.68 -19.00
N ALA A 165 11.20 18.43 -19.68
CA ALA A 165 10.57 19.43 -20.54
C ALA A 165 10.10 20.66 -19.75
N LYS A 166 9.52 20.47 -18.57
CA LYS A 166 9.13 21.56 -17.68
C LYS A 166 10.32 22.37 -17.18
N SER A 167 11.43 21.72 -16.83
CA SER A 167 12.67 22.40 -16.43
C SER A 167 13.23 23.25 -17.57
N ALA A 168 13.29 22.70 -18.79
CA ALA A 168 13.75 23.45 -19.95
C ALA A 168 12.87 24.66 -20.26
N LEU A 169 11.54 24.49 -20.17
CA LEU A 169 10.60 25.60 -20.34
C LEU A 169 10.82 26.68 -19.27
N LEU A 170 11.08 26.28 -18.03
CA LEU A 170 11.35 27.18 -16.93
C LEU A 170 12.65 27.98 -17.17
N ASP A 171 13.70 27.33 -17.68
CA ASP A 171 14.97 27.98 -18.03
C ASP A 171 14.77 29.07 -19.09
N TYR A 172 13.94 28.82 -20.12
CA TYR A 172 13.57 29.82 -21.11
C TYR A 172 12.84 31.03 -20.47
N LYS A 173 11.84 30.76 -19.61
CA LYS A 173 11.10 31.83 -18.92
C LYS A 173 12.00 32.64 -18.00
N VAL A 174 12.94 32.03 -17.32
CA VAL A 174 13.95 32.71 -16.49
C VAL A 174 14.88 33.56 -17.34
N ALA A 175 15.23 33.12 -18.56
CA ALA A 175 16.06 33.89 -19.47
C ALA A 175 15.36 35.10 -20.04
N GLU A 176 14.02 35.09 -20.18
CA GLU A 176 13.19 36.19 -20.64
C GLU A 176 12.87 37.23 -19.54
N LEU A 177 13.18 36.95 -18.28
CA LEU A 177 12.94 37.90 -17.21
C LEU A 177 13.78 39.20 -17.40
N PRO A 178 13.20 40.37 -17.13
CA PRO A 178 13.92 41.66 -17.22
C PRO A 178 15.18 41.65 -16.36
N THR A 179 16.28 42.14 -16.89
CA THR A 179 17.58 42.24 -16.18
C THR A 179 17.85 43.62 -15.59
N ASP A 180 16.95 44.57 -15.85
CA ASP A 180 17.00 45.96 -15.41
C ASP A 180 16.20 46.20 -14.12
N THR A 181 15.73 45.15 -13.47
CA THR A 181 14.99 45.17 -12.20
C THR A 181 15.75 44.46 -11.11
N ASP A 182 15.54 44.89 -9.87
CA ASP A 182 16.11 44.21 -8.70
C ASP A 182 15.35 42.92 -8.30
N ASN A 183 14.11 42.77 -8.73
CA ASN A 183 13.21 41.71 -8.33
C ASN A 183 12.83 40.79 -9.51
N ALA A 184 12.62 39.49 -9.22
CA ALA A 184 12.15 38.50 -10.16
C ALA A 184 10.90 37.79 -9.64
N VAL A 185 9.82 37.76 -10.42
CA VAL A 185 8.57 37.07 -10.05
C VAL A 185 8.14 36.18 -11.19
N LEU A 186 7.92 34.92 -10.88
CA LEU A 186 7.44 33.89 -11.82
C LEU A 186 6.15 33.25 -11.31
N PHE A 187 5.23 33.02 -12.24
CA PHE A 187 4.00 32.25 -12.03
C PHE A 187 3.97 31.08 -13.00
N GLU A 188 3.89 29.83 -12.48
CA GLU A 188 3.84 28.64 -13.32
C GLU A 188 3.07 27.51 -12.63
N GLY A 189 2.17 26.87 -13.38
CA GLY A 189 1.42 25.70 -12.91
C GLY A 189 2.15 24.39 -13.15
N GLY A 190 1.86 23.40 -12.29
CA GLY A 190 2.36 22.02 -12.47
C GLY A 190 3.87 21.84 -12.27
N ILE A 191 4.53 22.79 -11.61
CA ILE A 191 5.92 22.69 -11.17
C ILE A 191 5.96 22.17 -9.74
N ASP A 192 6.85 21.21 -9.45
CA ASP A 192 7.03 20.71 -8.10
C ASP A 192 7.86 21.69 -7.24
N THR A 193 7.69 21.55 -5.93
CA THR A 193 8.32 22.43 -4.93
C THR A 193 9.86 22.44 -5.01
N ASN A 194 10.49 21.31 -5.35
CA ASN A 194 11.95 21.24 -5.44
C ASN A 194 12.46 21.98 -6.67
N THR A 195 11.81 21.80 -7.82
CA THR A 195 12.12 22.54 -9.06
C THR A 195 11.93 24.04 -8.86
N ALA A 196 10.83 24.46 -8.25
CA ALA A 196 10.58 25.88 -7.95
C ALA A 196 11.64 26.45 -6.98
N ARG A 197 12.02 25.71 -5.95
CA ARG A 197 13.08 26.11 -5.01
C ARG A 197 14.43 26.28 -5.69
N ASN A 198 14.81 25.36 -6.58
CA ASN A 198 16.05 25.46 -7.34
C ASN A 198 16.03 26.68 -8.26
N CYS A 199 14.88 26.96 -8.87
CA CYS A 199 14.70 28.16 -9.66
C CYS A 199 14.87 29.44 -8.83
N VAL A 200 14.20 29.54 -7.67
CA VAL A 200 14.36 30.71 -6.76
C VAL A 200 15.81 30.86 -6.31
N ASN A 201 16.51 29.77 -5.97
CA ASN A 201 17.93 29.81 -5.62
C ASN A 201 18.78 30.38 -6.76
N ALA A 202 18.53 29.98 -8.01
CA ALA A 202 19.24 30.49 -9.17
C ALA A 202 18.91 31.98 -9.43
N LEU A 203 17.66 32.41 -9.22
CA LEU A 203 17.25 33.81 -9.37
C LEU A 203 17.87 34.69 -8.29
N VAL A 204 17.95 34.25 -7.04
CA VAL A 204 18.59 34.98 -5.93
C VAL A 204 20.07 35.24 -6.18
N GLU A 205 20.75 34.47 -7.05
CA GLU A 205 22.12 34.75 -7.48
C GLU A 205 22.20 35.90 -8.54
N LYS A 206 21.10 36.11 -9.29
CA LYS A 206 21.05 37.09 -10.40
C LYS A 206 20.42 38.41 -9.99
N TYR A 207 19.47 38.41 -9.08
CA TYR A 207 18.69 39.59 -8.69
C TYR A 207 19.05 40.02 -7.27
N SER A 208 19.22 41.35 -7.08
CA SER A 208 19.63 41.94 -5.79
C SER A 208 18.49 42.04 -4.76
N GLY A 209 17.25 42.07 -5.23
CA GLY A 209 16.05 42.15 -4.40
C GLY A 209 15.41 40.79 -4.08
N PHE A 210 14.13 40.68 -4.29
CA PHE A 210 13.36 39.46 -4.04
C PHE A 210 13.22 38.60 -5.31
N SER A 211 13.36 37.31 -5.14
CA SER A 211 13.06 36.32 -6.17
C SER A 211 11.90 35.46 -5.71
N ALA A 212 10.77 35.53 -6.41
CA ALA A 212 9.55 34.84 -6.04
C ALA A 212 9.07 33.86 -7.13
N PHE A 213 8.64 32.70 -6.72
CA PHE A 213 8.02 31.72 -7.59
C PHE A 213 6.66 31.30 -7.03
N PHE A 214 5.61 31.48 -7.81
CA PHE A 214 4.24 31.08 -7.48
C PHE A 214 3.84 29.87 -8.34
N MET A 215 3.53 28.76 -7.68
CA MET A 215 3.14 27.50 -8.31
C MET A 215 1.64 27.31 -8.16
N GLY A 216 0.89 27.24 -9.25
CA GLY A 216 -0.56 27.04 -9.19
C GLY A 216 -1.31 27.69 -10.33
N ASN A 217 -2.57 27.96 -10.10
CA ASN A 217 -3.46 28.67 -11.01
C ASN A 217 -4.52 29.45 -10.22
N ASP A 218 -5.31 30.27 -10.94
CA ASP A 218 -6.30 31.15 -10.31
C ASP A 218 -7.48 30.41 -9.68
N GLU A 219 -7.75 29.17 -10.08
CA GLU A 219 -8.87 28.40 -9.55
C GLU A 219 -8.51 27.73 -8.22
N GLU A 220 -7.33 27.14 -8.13
CA GLU A 220 -6.87 26.39 -6.96
C GLU A 220 -6.06 27.26 -5.98
N GLY A 221 -5.55 28.39 -6.47
CA GLY A 221 -4.62 29.27 -5.77
C GLY A 221 -3.17 28.86 -6.03
N TYR A 222 -2.25 29.48 -5.30
CA TYR A 222 -0.81 29.35 -5.50
C TYR A 222 -0.09 28.91 -4.24
N SER A 223 0.84 27.97 -4.37
CA SER A 223 1.93 27.81 -3.43
C SER A 223 3.07 28.72 -3.84
N PHE A 224 3.83 29.26 -2.89
CA PHE A 224 4.91 30.17 -3.21
C PHE A 224 6.21 29.87 -2.47
N ILE A 225 7.32 30.25 -3.10
CA ILE A 225 8.65 30.31 -2.51
C ILE A 225 9.21 31.67 -2.86
N ILE A 226 9.71 32.42 -1.86
CA ILE A 226 10.30 33.73 -2.01
C ILE A 226 11.66 33.72 -1.34
N GLY A 227 12.69 34.13 -2.04
CA GLY A 227 14.07 34.18 -1.56
C GLY A 227 14.70 35.53 -1.80
N SER A 228 15.65 35.93 -0.95
CA SER A 228 16.52 37.11 -1.11
C SER A 228 17.81 36.90 -0.34
N LYS A 229 18.92 37.50 -0.84
CA LYS A 229 20.19 37.61 -0.11
C LYS A 229 20.26 38.84 0.77
N ASN A 230 19.59 39.91 0.35
CA ASN A 230 19.79 41.27 0.87
C ASN A 230 18.59 41.80 1.66
N ALA A 231 17.41 41.15 1.54
CA ALA A 231 16.17 41.63 2.16
C ALA A 231 15.48 40.50 2.97
N ASP A 232 14.64 40.87 3.94
CA ASP A 232 13.88 39.95 4.76
C ASP A 232 12.60 39.49 4.04
N CYS A 233 12.58 38.27 3.54
CA CYS A 233 11.43 37.68 2.84
C CYS A 233 10.16 37.56 3.73
N ASN A 234 10.28 37.67 5.06
CA ASN A 234 9.11 37.70 5.94
C ASN A 234 8.25 38.92 5.74
N THR A 235 8.81 40.04 5.24
CA THR A 235 8.06 41.28 4.92
C THR A 235 7.04 41.00 3.80
N VAL A 236 7.46 40.32 2.73
CA VAL A 236 6.59 39.94 1.62
C VAL A 236 5.56 38.90 2.06
N ALA A 237 5.99 37.89 2.84
CA ALA A 237 5.07 36.88 3.39
C ALA A 237 4.02 37.50 4.32
N ALA A 238 4.38 38.50 5.12
CA ALA A 238 3.44 39.22 5.98
C ALA A 238 2.45 40.07 5.17
N ALA A 239 2.87 40.73 4.10
CA ALA A 239 1.98 41.46 3.19
C ALA A 239 0.96 40.54 2.53
N LEU A 240 1.41 39.39 1.97
CA LEU A 240 0.52 38.38 1.39
C LEU A 240 -0.44 37.83 2.42
N ARG A 241 0.00 37.60 3.67
CA ARG A 241 -0.85 37.11 4.76
C ARG A 241 -1.93 38.16 5.13
N ASN A 242 -1.52 39.41 5.31
CA ASN A 242 -2.43 40.46 5.77
C ASN A 242 -3.47 40.85 4.73
N LYS A 243 -3.10 40.85 3.46
CA LYS A 243 -3.99 41.29 2.37
C LYS A 243 -4.78 40.14 1.73
N LEU A 244 -4.18 38.97 1.58
CA LEU A 244 -4.76 37.87 0.84
C LEU A 244 -4.95 36.58 1.70
N GLY A 245 -4.70 36.67 3.00
CA GLY A 245 -4.88 35.51 3.89
C GLY A 245 -3.89 34.36 3.66
N ALA A 246 -2.72 34.66 3.06
CA ALA A 246 -1.71 33.63 2.80
C ALA A 246 -1.26 32.93 4.08
N ARG A 247 -0.90 31.66 3.96
CA ARG A 247 -0.37 30.82 5.05
C ARG A 247 1.05 30.40 4.70
N GLY A 248 1.95 30.46 5.67
CA GLY A 248 3.34 30.07 5.46
C GLY A 248 4.29 30.92 6.29
N GLY A 249 5.58 30.75 6.04
CA GLY A 249 6.66 31.45 6.71
C GLY A 249 8.00 30.78 6.42
N GLY A 250 9.04 31.23 7.09
CA GLY A 250 10.38 30.70 6.92
C GLY A 250 11.43 31.51 7.63
N LYS A 251 12.65 31.46 7.12
CA LYS A 251 13.76 32.29 7.57
C LYS A 251 13.79 33.59 6.76
N PRO A 252 14.44 34.68 7.25
CA PRO A 252 14.58 35.93 6.51
C PRO A 252 15.05 35.77 5.07
N VAL A 253 15.97 34.85 4.81
CA VAL A 253 16.53 34.57 3.49
C VAL A 253 15.59 33.81 2.54
N MET A 254 14.60 33.07 3.08
CA MET A 254 13.66 32.29 2.28
C MET A 254 12.40 31.96 3.05
N VAL A 255 11.26 32.24 2.46
CA VAL A 255 9.94 31.88 2.96
C VAL A 255 9.18 31.02 1.94
N GLN A 256 8.26 30.22 2.43
CA GLN A 256 7.36 29.43 1.58
C GLN A 256 5.95 29.41 2.16
N GLY A 257 4.96 29.22 1.33
CA GLY A 257 3.59 29.21 1.78
C GLY A 257 2.60 28.94 0.67
N SER A 258 1.33 29.25 0.96
CA SER A 258 0.24 29.17 0.00
C SER A 258 -0.69 30.37 0.15
N VAL A 259 -1.32 30.75 -0.94
CA VAL A 259 -2.29 31.84 -1.00
C VAL A 259 -3.43 31.42 -1.94
N LYS A 260 -4.66 31.67 -1.54
CA LYS A 260 -5.84 31.42 -2.37
C LYS A 260 -6.35 32.75 -2.90
N ALA A 261 -5.75 33.20 -3.99
CA ALA A 261 -6.05 34.47 -4.66
C ALA A 261 -5.69 34.33 -6.14
N ALA A 262 -6.24 35.20 -6.99
CA ALA A 262 -5.87 35.25 -8.39
C ALA A 262 -4.46 35.89 -8.57
N LYS A 263 -3.80 35.56 -9.69
CA LYS A 263 -2.49 36.08 -10.02
C LYS A 263 -2.46 37.62 -9.97
N SER A 264 -3.48 38.30 -10.52
CA SER A 264 -3.60 39.74 -10.51
C SER A 264 -3.60 40.36 -9.11
N GLU A 265 -4.29 39.74 -8.16
CA GLU A 265 -4.35 40.20 -6.76
C GLU A 265 -3.00 40.02 -6.06
N ILE A 266 -2.31 38.93 -6.36
CA ILE A 266 -0.96 38.69 -5.84
C ILE A 266 0.02 39.72 -6.40
N GLU A 267 -0.03 40.01 -7.71
CA GLU A 267 0.82 41.00 -8.37
C GLU A 267 0.60 42.43 -7.83
N GLU A 268 -0.65 42.80 -7.48
CA GLU A 268 -0.93 44.08 -6.82
C GLU A 268 -0.26 44.19 -5.46
N VAL A 269 -0.37 43.14 -4.63
CA VAL A 269 0.30 43.13 -3.32
C VAL A 269 1.82 43.19 -3.47
N LEU A 270 2.37 42.46 -4.44
CA LEU A 270 3.81 42.47 -4.69
C LEU A 270 4.32 43.83 -5.15
N LYS A 271 3.60 44.56 -6.00
CA LYS A 271 3.97 45.92 -6.44
C LYS A 271 4.11 46.93 -5.31
N GLU A 272 3.46 46.70 -4.17
CA GLU A 272 3.55 47.58 -3.02
C GLU A 272 4.75 47.30 -2.11
N VAL A 273 5.31 46.10 -2.18
CA VAL A 273 6.34 45.62 -1.24
C VAL A 273 7.67 45.23 -1.92
N LEU A 274 7.68 45.13 -3.24
CA LEU A 274 8.87 44.90 -4.06
C LEU A 274 9.31 46.19 -4.77
#